data_4d05781bec04c8b83fd9d96947ebe160
#
_entry.id   4d05781bec04c8b83fd9d96947ebe160
#
_cell.length_a   1.000
_cell.length_b   1.000
_cell.length_c   1.000
_cell.angle_alpha   90.00
_cell.angle_beta   90.00
_cell.angle_gamma   90.00
#
_symmetry.space_group_name_H-M   'P 1'
#
loop_
_entity.id
_entity.type
_entity.pdbx_description
1 polymer ?
#
loop_
_entity_poly.entity_id
_entity_poly.type
_entity_poly.pdbx_seq_one_letter_code
_entity_poly.pdbx_strand_id
1 'polypeptide(L)'
;MQKIIGSILIVAGTTIGAGMLAMPIISASVGFTFMAFILFCIWFAMYYTAILLVDVYKYNPPTDGLNTLTVKYLGNSGAVATALSMLILMYALVSAYITGGGEIFRTNLEKWLQVEISSHTSAFLFTALFGSIIAFGTRVVDFSNKIVFTTKLIFLCIVMALLLPKVEMIHLQHLPSSSIPILATIPVIFTSFGFYVVIPTLVKYLDGNIKQLKLVFLIGSITPLLLYLVWELTFLGNLDSNTFTAILQENSKMEGLLKAVKQVHNSKMIGISFTLFASAALLTSFWGVAMALKDYIQDLGKNKPLIKNNMSAMLLTFIPPLVFAIFYPDGFVIALGYASIPLVVLALIMPMLMLQKAQKQAGVKQPFLQKLAFVFLWGISLLIFILQGLMVAEVIPAY
;
A
#
# COMPACT_ATOMS: atom_id res chain seq x y z
N MET A 1 -15.94 -9.97 21.67
CA MET A 1 -16.02 -8.60 21.14
C MET A 1 -14.63 -7.98 20.94
N GLN A 2 -13.73 -8.04 21.92
CA GLN A 2 -12.35 -7.48 21.79
C GLN A 2 -11.56 -8.05 20.61
N LYS A 3 -11.58 -9.36 20.35
CA LYS A 3 -10.91 -9.97 19.18
C LYS A 3 -11.40 -9.40 17.84
N ILE A 4 -12.69 -9.14 17.69
CA ILE A 4 -13.28 -8.60 16.45
C ILE A 4 -12.80 -7.16 16.22
N ILE A 5 -12.87 -6.31 17.25
CA ILE A 5 -12.41 -4.92 17.16
C ILE A 5 -10.92 -4.86 16.84
N GLY A 6 -10.09 -5.67 17.53
CA GLY A 6 -8.66 -5.77 17.23
C GLY A 6 -8.40 -6.20 15.78
N SER A 7 -9.15 -7.17 15.26
CA SER A 7 -9.04 -7.62 13.88
C SER A 7 -9.43 -6.54 12.86
N ILE A 8 -10.50 -5.77 13.13
CA ILE A 8 -10.92 -4.63 12.31
C ILE A 8 -9.80 -3.58 12.25
N LEU A 9 -9.21 -3.24 13.41
CA LEU A 9 -8.11 -2.29 13.49
C LEU A 9 -6.84 -2.77 12.77
N ILE A 10 -6.57 -4.08 12.75
CA ILE A 10 -5.47 -4.65 11.98
C ILE A 10 -5.71 -4.47 10.48
N VAL A 11 -6.90 -4.80 9.96
CA VAL A 11 -7.22 -4.61 8.53
C VAL A 11 -7.14 -3.13 8.16
N ALA A 12 -7.78 -2.25 8.92
CA ALA A 12 -7.74 -0.81 8.65
C ALA A 12 -6.31 -0.25 8.77
N GLY A 13 -5.58 -0.63 9.82
CA GLY A 13 -4.22 -0.13 10.08
C GLY A 13 -3.18 -0.57 9.05
N THR A 14 -3.32 -1.78 8.50
CA THR A 14 -2.45 -2.25 7.40
C THR A 14 -2.75 -1.56 6.08
N THR A 15 -3.99 -1.13 5.87
CA THR A 15 -4.41 -0.42 4.66
C THR A 15 -4.01 1.06 4.74
N ILE A 16 -4.28 1.73 5.86
CA ILE A 16 -3.98 3.15 6.08
C ILE A 16 -2.46 3.33 6.27
N GLY A 17 -1.74 3.48 5.19
CA GLY A 17 -0.29 3.59 5.15
C GLY A 17 0.21 4.67 4.20
N ALA A 18 1.41 4.46 3.68
CA ALA A 18 2.05 5.37 2.74
C ALA A 18 1.30 5.52 1.39
N GLY A 19 0.50 4.52 1.00
CA GLY A 19 -0.35 4.60 -0.20
C GLY A 19 -1.31 5.80 -0.19
N MET A 20 -1.78 6.20 1.00
CA MET A 20 -2.61 7.40 1.17
C MET A 20 -1.91 8.69 0.72
N LEU A 21 -0.59 8.78 0.86
CA LEU A 21 0.20 9.94 0.42
C LEU A 21 0.35 10.01 -1.09
N ALA A 22 0.33 8.87 -1.78
CA ALA A 22 0.39 8.81 -3.23
C ALA A 22 -0.91 9.27 -3.90
N MET A 23 -2.05 9.11 -3.23
CA MET A 23 -3.37 9.37 -3.82
C MET A 23 -3.54 10.81 -4.33
N PRO A 24 -3.30 11.89 -3.55
CA PRO A 24 -3.43 13.24 -4.07
C PRO A 24 -2.49 13.53 -5.25
N ILE A 25 -1.30 12.90 -5.26
CA ILE A 25 -0.32 13.06 -6.34
C ILE A 25 -0.88 12.52 -7.67
N ILE A 26 -1.45 11.32 -7.65
CA ILE A 26 -1.98 10.67 -8.86
C ILE A 26 -3.34 11.20 -9.27
N SER A 27 -4.11 11.77 -8.35
CA SER A 27 -5.47 12.29 -8.60
C SER A 27 -5.50 13.76 -8.99
N ALA A 28 -4.36 14.47 -8.92
CA ALA A 28 -4.28 15.90 -9.20
C ALA A 28 -4.91 16.33 -10.54
N SER A 29 -4.70 15.52 -11.59
CA SER A 29 -5.25 15.73 -12.93
C SER A 29 -6.54 14.97 -13.23
N VAL A 30 -7.01 14.12 -12.28
CA VAL A 30 -8.17 13.23 -12.46
C VAL A 30 -9.45 13.84 -11.90
N GLY A 31 -9.33 14.53 -10.77
CA GLY A 31 -10.45 15.09 -10.05
C GLY A 31 -11.18 14.09 -9.14
N PHE A 32 -11.96 14.65 -8.22
CA PHE A 32 -12.56 13.90 -7.11
C PHE A 32 -13.56 12.83 -7.57
N THR A 33 -14.43 13.16 -8.54
CA THR A 33 -15.53 12.27 -8.95
C THR A 33 -15.02 10.93 -9.50
N PHE A 34 -14.06 10.98 -10.43
CA PHE A 34 -13.47 9.77 -11.00
C PHE A 34 -12.63 9.01 -9.97
N MET A 35 -11.90 9.74 -9.13
CA MET A 35 -11.10 9.13 -8.06
C MET A 35 -11.97 8.38 -7.07
N ALA A 36 -13.09 8.97 -6.63
CA ALA A 36 -14.05 8.33 -5.73
C ALA A 36 -14.66 7.06 -6.35
N PHE A 37 -15.00 7.10 -7.64
CA PHE A 37 -15.50 5.92 -8.35
C PHE A 37 -14.48 4.79 -8.42
N ILE A 38 -13.21 5.09 -8.75
CA ILE A 38 -12.15 4.09 -8.81
C ILE A 38 -11.88 3.50 -7.42
N LEU A 39 -11.80 4.35 -6.38
CA LEU A 39 -11.64 3.90 -5.00
C LEU A 39 -12.72 2.90 -4.60
N PHE A 40 -13.97 3.19 -4.95
CA PHE A 40 -15.10 2.28 -4.67
C PHE A 40 -14.99 0.96 -5.43
N CYS A 41 -14.68 0.99 -6.73
CA CYS A 41 -14.55 -0.20 -7.56
C CYS A 41 -13.40 -1.11 -7.08
N ILE A 42 -12.24 -0.52 -6.78
CA ILE A 42 -11.06 -1.26 -6.28
C ILE A 42 -11.33 -1.81 -4.88
N TRP A 43 -11.90 -1.00 -3.98
CA TRP A 43 -12.31 -1.48 -2.66
C TRP A 43 -13.24 -2.69 -2.76
N PHE A 44 -14.26 -2.62 -3.63
CA PHE A 44 -15.21 -3.72 -3.80
C PHE A 44 -14.52 -5.00 -4.29
N ALA A 45 -13.62 -4.88 -5.28
CA ALA A 45 -12.84 -6.00 -5.78
C ALA A 45 -11.97 -6.62 -4.67
N MET A 46 -11.24 -5.80 -3.91
CA MET A 46 -10.36 -6.24 -2.81
C MET A 46 -11.14 -6.86 -1.65
N TYR A 47 -12.28 -6.27 -1.27
CA TYR A 47 -13.17 -6.86 -0.28
C TYR A 47 -13.71 -8.21 -0.74
N TYR A 48 -14.22 -8.27 -1.97
CA TYR A 48 -14.78 -9.50 -2.50
C TYR A 48 -13.76 -10.63 -2.58
N THR A 49 -12.54 -10.35 -3.02
CA THR A 49 -11.48 -11.38 -3.06
C THR A 49 -11.01 -11.82 -1.68
N ALA A 50 -11.03 -10.93 -0.69
CA ALA A 50 -10.80 -11.32 0.70
C ALA A 50 -11.87 -12.33 1.18
N ILE A 51 -13.14 -12.11 0.79
CA ILE A 51 -14.22 -13.07 1.09
C ILE A 51 -14.02 -14.41 0.35
N LEU A 52 -13.51 -14.39 -0.90
CA LEU A 52 -13.16 -15.63 -1.61
C LEU A 52 -12.10 -16.43 -0.84
N LEU A 53 -11.06 -15.76 -0.34
CA LEU A 53 -10.03 -16.43 0.46
C LEU A 53 -10.61 -16.97 1.79
N VAL A 54 -11.45 -16.20 2.46
CA VAL A 54 -12.17 -16.68 3.66
C VAL A 54 -13.03 -17.91 3.33
N ASP A 55 -13.67 -17.93 2.16
CA ASP A 55 -14.48 -19.06 1.73
C ASP A 55 -13.63 -20.32 1.39
N VAL A 56 -12.34 -20.16 1.01
CA VAL A 56 -11.40 -21.30 0.91
C VAL A 56 -11.21 -21.99 2.26
N TYR A 57 -11.21 -21.25 3.37
CA TYR A 57 -11.10 -21.82 4.71
C TYR A 57 -12.32 -22.58 5.18
N LYS A 58 -13.45 -22.58 4.46
CA LYS A 58 -14.55 -23.52 4.71
C LYS A 58 -14.16 -24.99 4.47
N TYR A 59 -13.10 -25.20 3.67
CA TYR A 59 -12.59 -26.50 3.25
C TYR A 59 -11.23 -26.83 3.88
N ASN A 60 -10.72 -25.97 4.77
CA ASN A 60 -9.37 -26.08 5.31
C ASN A 60 -9.31 -25.69 6.78
N PRO A 61 -8.36 -26.25 7.55
CA PRO A 61 -8.11 -25.81 8.91
C PRO A 61 -7.73 -24.32 8.97
N PRO A 62 -8.17 -23.57 10.01
CA PRO A 62 -7.82 -22.16 10.15
C PRO A 62 -6.33 -21.90 10.42
N THR A 63 -5.56 -22.96 10.71
CA THR A 63 -4.12 -22.92 10.94
C THR A 63 -3.30 -22.92 9.66
N ASP A 64 -3.90 -23.28 8.52
CA ASP A 64 -3.21 -23.35 7.24
C ASP A 64 -2.83 -21.93 6.79
N GLY A 65 -1.54 -21.72 6.50
CA GLY A 65 -1.04 -20.49 5.91
C GLY A 65 -1.29 -20.42 4.40
N LEU A 66 -1.11 -19.24 3.81
CA LEU A 66 -1.31 -19.02 2.38
C LEU A 66 -0.46 -19.99 1.53
N ASN A 67 0.79 -20.23 1.90
CA ASN A 67 1.67 -21.15 1.18
C ASN A 67 1.15 -22.60 1.23
N THR A 68 0.65 -23.05 2.39
CA THR A 68 0.04 -24.39 2.54
C THR A 68 -1.16 -24.55 1.62
N LEU A 69 -2.04 -23.54 1.58
CA LEU A 69 -3.21 -23.55 0.70
C LEU A 69 -2.82 -23.53 -0.77
N THR A 70 -1.82 -22.74 -1.16
CA THR A 70 -1.37 -22.70 -2.55
C THR A 70 -0.73 -24.01 -3.00
N VAL A 71 0.11 -24.65 -2.16
CA VAL A 71 0.64 -26.00 -2.43
C VAL A 71 -0.51 -27.00 -2.61
N LYS A 72 -1.46 -27.00 -1.69
CA LYS A 72 -2.60 -27.95 -1.68
C LYS A 72 -3.45 -27.84 -2.95
N TYR A 73 -3.79 -26.64 -3.38
CA TYR A 73 -4.72 -26.43 -4.49
C TYR A 73 -4.04 -26.20 -5.84
N LEU A 74 -2.88 -25.56 -5.86
CA LEU A 74 -2.20 -25.12 -7.08
C LEU A 74 -0.87 -25.84 -7.34
N GLY A 75 -0.45 -26.69 -6.40
CA GLY A 75 0.81 -27.42 -6.48
C GLY A 75 2.05 -26.54 -6.32
N ASN A 76 3.22 -27.09 -6.68
CA ASN A 76 4.49 -26.39 -6.50
C ASN A 76 4.59 -25.10 -7.33
N SER A 77 4.04 -25.06 -8.54
CA SER A 77 4.02 -23.85 -9.37
C SER A 77 3.25 -22.72 -8.72
N GLY A 78 2.10 -23.00 -8.11
CA GLY A 78 1.34 -22.03 -7.34
C GLY A 78 2.09 -21.51 -6.11
N ALA A 79 2.79 -22.40 -5.41
CA ALA A 79 3.61 -22.03 -4.26
C ALA A 79 4.78 -21.12 -4.67
N VAL A 80 5.49 -21.45 -5.75
CA VAL A 80 6.58 -20.62 -6.27
C VAL A 80 6.05 -19.26 -6.73
N ALA A 81 4.94 -19.21 -7.47
CA ALA A 81 4.33 -17.95 -7.90
C ALA A 81 3.93 -17.08 -6.69
N THR A 82 3.34 -17.67 -5.64
CA THR A 82 3.00 -16.97 -4.40
C THR A 82 4.25 -16.43 -3.69
N ALA A 83 5.28 -17.27 -3.58
CA ALA A 83 6.52 -16.89 -2.90
C ALA A 83 7.25 -15.74 -3.61
N LEU A 84 7.37 -15.81 -4.93
CA LEU A 84 7.96 -14.76 -5.75
C LEU A 84 7.13 -13.47 -5.69
N SER A 85 5.80 -13.58 -5.78
CA SER A 85 4.92 -12.41 -5.68
C SER A 85 5.01 -11.74 -4.31
N MET A 86 5.10 -12.50 -3.21
CA MET A 86 5.30 -11.93 -1.87
C MET A 86 6.63 -11.20 -1.78
N LEU A 87 7.71 -11.80 -2.29
CA LEU A 87 9.05 -11.20 -2.26
C LEU A 87 9.10 -9.89 -3.07
N ILE A 88 8.62 -9.93 -4.31
CA ILE A 88 8.61 -8.75 -5.20
C ILE A 88 7.71 -7.65 -4.62
N LEU A 89 6.53 -7.99 -4.07
CA LEU A 89 5.64 -7.03 -3.42
C LEU A 89 6.35 -6.29 -2.28
N MET A 90 6.98 -7.04 -1.37
CA MET A 90 7.66 -6.43 -0.24
C MET A 90 8.87 -5.58 -0.68
N TYR A 91 9.63 -6.01 -1.66
CA TYR A 91 10.72 -5.21 -2.22
C TYR A 91 10.22 -3.91 -2.85
N ALA A 92 9.17 -3.96 -3.66
CA ALA A 92 8.59 -2.78 -4.26
C ALA A 92 8.07 -1.78 -3.21
N LEU A 93 7.40 -2.28 -2.16
CA LEU A 93 6.91 -1.43 -1.06
C LEU A 93 8.07 -0.82 -0.26
N VAL A 94 9.10 -1.57 0.09
CA VAL A 94 10.28 -1.03 0.80
C VAL A 94 10.98 0.02 -0.07
N SER A 95 11.10 -0.21 -1.38
CA SER A 95 11.64 0.78 -2.33
C SER A 95 10.82 2.07 -2.34
N ALA A 96 9.50 1.98 -2.39
CA ALA A 96 8.62 3.14 -2.28
C ALA A 96 8.84 3.92 -0.98
N TYR A 97 8.99 3.22 0.14
CA TYR A 97 9.17 3.88 1.44
C TYR A 97 10.55 4.49 1.62
N ILE A 98 11.60 3.93 1.02
CA ILE A 98 12.94 4.52 0.99
C ILE A 98 12.95 5.77 0.12
N THR A 99 12.33 5.74 -1.06
CA THR A 99 12.27 6.91 -1.95
C THR A 99 11.46 8.04 -1.32
N GLY A 100 10.18 7.79 -0.96
CA GLY A 100 9.33 8.81 -0.37
C GLY A 100 9.80 9.28 1.02
N GLY A 101 10.30 8.36 1.85
CA GLY A 101 10.84 8.68 3.18
C GLY A 101 12.16 9.45 3.09
N GLY A 102 13.05 9.05 2.20
CA GLY A 102 14.31 9.74 1.92
C GLY A 102 14.09 11.15 1.43
N GLU A 103 13.10 11.38 0.59
CA GLU A 103 12.74 12.70 0.06
C GLU A 103 12.23 13.65 1.16
N ILE A 104 11.29 13.19 2.02
CA ILE A 104 10.85 13.99 3.17
C ILE A 104 12.02 14.23 4.15
N PHE A 105 12.85 13.22 4.35
CA PHE A 105 14.02 13.33 5.22
C PHE A 105 15.02 14.37 4.70
N ARG A 106 15.28 14.36 3.38
CA ARG A 106 16.09 15.37 2.69
C ARG A 106 15.57 16.77 2.94
N THR A 107 14.30 17.02 2.63
CA THR A 107 13.65 18.34 2.78
C THR A 107 13.75 18.87 4.21
N ASN A 108 13.66 17.99 5.22
CA ASN A 108 13.80 18.40 6.63
C ASN A 108 15.25 18.67 7.01
N LEU A 109 16.21 17.82 6.59
CA LEU A 109 17.63 18.01 6.87
C LEU A 109 18.19 19.28 6.23
N GLU A 110 17.88 19.53 4.95
CA GLU A 110 18.29 20.76 4.23
C GLU A 110 17.80 22.00 4.95
N LYS A 111 16.57 21.97 5.46
CA LYS A 111 16.01 23.09 6.24
C LYS A 111 16.69 23.29 7.58
N TRP A 112 17.11 22.23 8.26
CA TRP A 112 17.73 22.32 9.59
C TRP A 112 19.23 22.63 9.52
N LEU A 113 19.93 22.01 8.56
CA LEU A 113 21.37 22.13 8.43
C LEU A 113 21.80 23.28 7.51
N GLN A 114 20.86 23.84 6.72
CA GLN A 114 21.13 24.88 5.70
C GLN A 114 22.18 24.43 4.66
N VAL A 115 22.14 23.10 4.32
CA VAL A 115 23.08 22.48 3.37
C VAL A 115 22.27 21.68 2.37
N GLU A 116 22.59 21.76 1.09
CA GLU A 116 22.01 20.92 0.04
C GLU A 116 22.46 19.45 0.20
N ILE A 117 21.51 18.55 0.17
CA ILE A 117 21.73 17.11 0.32
C ILE A 117 21.21 16.39 -0.93
N SER A 118 22.06 15.56 -1.54
CA SER A 118 21.63 14.79 -2.70
C SER A 118 20.54 13.75 -2.32
N SER A 119 19.63 13.44 -3.26
CA SER A 119 18.60 12.40 -3.08
C SER A 119 19.22 11.05 -2.75
N HIS A 120 20.35 10.70 -3.34
CA HIS A 120 21.08 9.46 -3.05
C HIS A 120 21.57 9.40 -1.60
N THR A 121 22.18 10.50 -1.12
CA THR A 121 22.66 10.60 0.26
C THR A 121 21.51 10.50 1.26
N SER A 122 20.39 11.15 1.00
CA SER A 122 19.23 11.11 1.89
C SER A 122 18.57 9.73 1.92
N ALA A 123 18.45 9.04 0.79
CA ALA A 123 17.94 7.66 0.72
C ALA A 123 18.84 6.70 1.51
N PHE A 124 20.16 6.84 1.37
CA PHE A 124 21.13 6.06 2.14
C PHE A 124 21.03 6.35 3.65
N LEU A 125 21.03 7.61 4.05
CA LEU A 125 20.93 8.02 5.46
C LEU A 125 19.60 7.57 6.09
N PHE A 126 18.49 7.74 5.37
CA PHE A 126 17.18 7.25 5.80
C PHE A 126 17.21 5.74 6.05
N THR A 127 17.73 4.98 5.08
CA THR A 127 17.82 3.52 5.18
C THR A 127 18.74 3.08 6.30
N ALA A 128 19.92 3.72 6.43
CA ALA A 128 20.88 3.39 7.49
C ALA A 128 20.33 3.72 8.88
N LEU A 129 19.74 4.90 9.06
CA LEU A 129 19.21 5.35 10.35
C LEU A 129 17.99 4.53 10.79
N PHE A 130 16.97 4.49 9.95
CA PHE A 130 15.70 3.84 10.32
C PHE A 130 15.71 2.32 10.09
N GLY A 131 16.49 1.84 9.12
CA GLY A 131 16.70 0.41 8.91
C GLY A 131 17.51 -0.24 10.03
N SER A 132 18.46 0.48 10.65
CA SER A 132 19.23 -0.06 11.79
C SER A 132 18.34 -0.41 12.99
N ILE A 133 17.19 0.23 13.17
CA ILE A 133 16.23 -0.07 14.23
C ILE A 133 15.74 -1.53 14.14
N ILE A 134 15.64 -2.08 12.92
CA ILE A 134 15.25 -3.48 12.69
C ILE A 134 16.32 -4.46 13.19
N ALA A 135 17.59 -4.05 13.21
CA ALA A 135 18.67 -4.89 13.73
C ALA A 135 18.57 -5.15 15.25
N PHE A 136 17.96 -4.21 16.00
CA PHE A 136 17.73 -4.36 17.44
C PHE A 136 16.59 -5.31 17.80
N GLY A 137 15.90 -5.85 16.79
CA GLY A 137 14.87 -6.87 16.96
C GLY A 137 13.44 -6.35 17.11
N THR A 138 12.51 -7.31 17.11
CA THR A 138 11.06 -7.04 17.05
C THR A 138 10.53 -6.16 18.17
N ARG A 139 11.07 -6.28 19.39
CA ARG A 139 10.61 -5.45 20.53
C ARG A 139 10.86 -3.96 20.33
N VAL A 140 12.05 -3.61 19.83
CA VAL A 140 12.42 -2.21 19.60
C VAL A 140 11.59 -1.64 18.44
N VAL A 141 11.44 -2.41 17.36
CA VAL A 141 10.58 -2.04 16.23
C VAL A 141 9.14 -1.83 16.68
N ASP A 142 8.56 -2.77 17.45
CA ASP A 142 7.17 -2.66 17.93
C ASP A 142 6.97 -1.45 18.84
N PHE A 143 7.89 -1.19 19.76
CA PHE A 143 7.84 -0.03 20.64
C PHE A 143 7.92 1.29 19.87
N SER A 144 8.91 1.40 18.96
CA SER A 144 9.09 2.58 18.11
C SER A 144 7.87 2.79 17.19
N ASN A 145 7.37 1.71 16.61
CA ASN A 145 6.21 1.75 15.72
C ASN A 145 4.94 2.22 16.44
N LYS A 146 4.72 1.82 17.70
CA LYS A 146 3.57 2.30 18.49
C LYS A 146 3.61 3.81 18.72
N ILE A 147 4.78 4.36 19.05
CA ILE A 147 4.95 5.80 19.24
C ILE A 147 4.68 6.54 17.93
N VAL A 148 5.34 6.13 16.84
CA VAL A 148 5.22 6.80 15.55
C VAL A 148 3.82 6.63 14.96
N PHE A 149 3.17 5.49 15.17
CA PHE A 149 1.78 5.26 14.77
C PHE A 149 0.81 6.19 15.50
N THR A 150 0.98 6.37 16.81
CA THR A 150 0.17 7.32 17.58
C THR A 150 0.38 8.75 17.09
N THR A 151 1.63 9.14 16.83
CA THR A 151 1.98 10.43 16.21
C THR A 151 1.29 10.61 14.88
N LYS A 152 1.35 9.58 14.01
CA LYS A 152 0.66 9.57 12.70
C LYS A 152 -0.83 9.88 12.84
N LEU A 153 -1.53 9.20 13.76
CA LEU A 153 -2.97 9.40 13.94
C LEU A 153 -3.30 10.81 14.46
N ILE A 154 -2.53 11.33 15.42
CA ILE A 154 -2.72 12.68 15.95
C ILE A 154 -2.58 13.71 14.84
N PHE A 155 -1.48 13.66 14.07
CA PHE A 155 -1.23 14.64 13.03
C PHE A 155 -2.15 14.46 11.82
N LEU A 156 -2.61 13.24 11.50
CA LEU A 156 -3.68 13.02 10.53
C LEU A 156 -4.96 13.77 10.95
N CYS A 157 -5.40 13.59 12.19
CA CYS A 157 -6.58 14.30 12.70
C CYS A 157 -6.40 15.83 12.66
N ILE A 158 -5.22 16.34 13.00
CA ILE A 158 -4.92 17.78 12.95
C ILE A 158 -4.98 18.28 11.49
N VAL A 159 -4.33 17.59 10.55
CA VAL A 159 -4.35 17.96 9.12
C VAL A 159 -5.78 17.98 8.59
N MET A 160 -6.56 16.94 8.89
CA MET A 160 -7.97 16.87 8.47
C MET A 160 -8.79 18.00 9.09
N ALA A 161 -8.65 18.27 10.39
CA ALA A 161 -9.38 19.34 11.08
C ALA A 161 -9.04 20.74 10.55
N LEU A 162 -7.81 20.96 10.07
CA LEU A 162 -7.35 22.24 9.54
C LEU A 162 -7.73 22.47 8.08
N LEU A 163 -7.75 21.41 7.26
CA LEU A 163 -7.98 21.50 5.81
C LEU A 163 -9.44 21.25 5.43
N LEU A 164 -10.14 20.33 6.09
CA LEU A 164 -11.51 19.94 5.71
C LEU A 164 -12.50 21.13 5.71
N PRO A 165 -12.48 22.07 6.70
CA PRO A 165 -13.36 23.22 6.70
C PRO A 165 -13.10 24.23 5.57
N LYS A 166 -11.99 24.10 4.86
CA LYS A 166 -11.54 25.03 3.80
C LYS A 166 -11.75 24.48 2.39
N VAL A 167 -12.44 23.36 2.28
CA VAL A 167 -12.78 22.71 1.02
C VAL A 167 -13.71 23.62 0.20
N GLU A 168 -13.32 23.93 -1.03
CA GLU A 168 -14.10 24.67 -1.99
C GLU A 168 -14.71 23.72 -3.03
N MET A 169 -16.05 23.69 -3.12
CA MET A 169 -16.76 22.77 -4.00
C MET A 169 -16.44 22.96 -5.48
N ILE A 170 -15.98 24.15 -5.87
CA ILE A 170 -15.58 24.44 -7.26
C ILE A 170 -14.40 23.58 -7.71
N HIS A 171 -13.43 23.34 -6.84
CA HIS A 171 -12.26 22.51 -7.14
C HIS A 171 -12.61 21.03 -7.35
N LEU A 172 -13.69 20.55 -6.70
CA LEU A 172 -14.14 19.16 -6.81
C LEU A 172 -14.85 18.87 -8.16
N GLN A 173 -15.24 19.91 -8.90
CA GLN A 173 -15.90 19.78 -10.19
C GLN A 173 -14.93 19.58 -11.36
N HIS A 174 -13.62 19.56 -11.10
CA HIS A 174 -12.62 19.31 -12.13
C HIS A 174 -12.88 17.98 -12.82
N LEU A 175 -12.86 18.01 -14.15
CA LEU A 175 -12.95 16.83 -15.01
C LEU A 175 -11.64 16.68 -15.80
N PRO A 176 -11.12 15.46 -15.91
CA PRO A 176 -9.88 15.23 -16.65
C PRO A 176 -10.07 15.48 -18.15
N SER A 177 -9.06 16.01 -18.79
CA SER A 177 -9.07 16.29 -20.25
C SER A 177 -8.95 15.02 -21.10
N SER A 178 -8.53 13.90 -20.52
CA SER A 178 -8.45 12.59 -21.21
C SER A 178 -8.63 11.43 -20.22
N SER A 179 -8.82 10.21 -20.75
CA SER A 179 -8.96 9.00 -19.94
C SER A 179 -7.62 8.44 -19.43
N ILE A 180 -6.50 8.85 -20.02
CA ILE A 180 -5.17 8.31 -19.67
C ILE A 180 -4.81 8.53 -18.21
N PRO A 181 -4.91 9.75 -17.64
CA PRO A 181 -4.65 9.96 -16.22
C PRO A 181 -5.54 9.12 -15.30
N ILE A 182 -6.83 8.94 -15.68
CA ILE A 182 -7.77 8.11 -14.91
C ILE A 182 -7.25 6.66 -14.81
N LEU A 183 -6.88 6.08 -15.94
CA LEU A 183 -6.38 4.71 -16.00
C LEU A 183 -5.05 4.56 -15.26
N ALA A 184 -4.18 5.55 -15.35
CA ALA A 184 -2.89 5.56 -14.67
C ALA A 184 -3.02 5.42 -13.14
N THR A 185 -4.08 5.94 -12.51
CA THR A 185 -4.25 5.84 -11.05
C THR A 185 -4.54 4.43 -10.53
N ILE A 186 -5.12 3.56 -11.37
CA ILE A 186 -5.65 2.25 -10.95
C ILE A 186 -4.61 1.37 -10.25
N PRO A 187 -3.37 1.18 -10.75
CA PRO A 187 -2.39 0.32 -10.11
C PRO A 187 -2.01 0.78 -8.69
N VAL A 188 -1.82 2.09 -8.49
CA VAL A 188 -1.45 2.66 -7.18
C VAL A 188 -2.60 2.58 -6.18
N ILE A 189 -3.83 2.89 -6.62
CA ILE A 189 -5.03 2.74 -5.78
C ILE A 189 -5.20 1.29 -5.36
N PHE A 190 -5.01 0.34 -6.28
CA PHE A 190 -5.09 -1.08 -6.00
C PHE A 190 -4.08 -1.50 -4.91
N THR A 191 -2.83 -1.04 -5.03
CA THR A 191 -1.79 -1.31 -4.03
C THR A 191 -2.13 -0.70 -2.66
N SER A 192 -2.83 0.44 -2.64
CA SER A 192 -3.22 1.11 -1.41
C SER A 192 -4.27 0.34 -0.57
N PHE A 193 -4.96 -0.65 -1.15
CA PHE A 193 -5.84 -1.59 -0.44
C PHE A 193 -5.16 -2.93 -0.09
N GLY A 194 -3.85 -2.94 0.09
CA GLY A 194 -3.01 -4.14 0.24
C GLY A 194 -3.12 -4.90 1.58
N PHE A 195 -4.31 -5.04 2.18
CA PHE A 195 -4.50 -5.78 3.44
C PHE A 195 -4.52 -7.31 3.30
N TYR A 196 -4.37 -7.82 2.09
CA TYR A 196 -4.50 -9.26 1.80
C TYR A 196 -3.56 -10.15 2.62
N VAL A 197 -2.36 -9.67 2.90
CA VAL A 197 -1.32 -10.42 3.64
C VAL A 197 -1.71 -10.77 5.08
N VAL A 198 -2.63 -10.05 5.70
CA VAL A 198 -3.07 -10.32 7.09
C VAL A 198 -4.23 -11.31 7.17
N ILE A 199 -4.86 -11.70 6.04
CA ILE A 199 -6.04 -12.56 6.04
C ILE A 199 -5.78 -13.91 6.73
N PRO A 200 -4.72 -14.69 6.40
CA PRO A 200 -4.47 -15.97 7.07
C PRO A 200 -4.26 -15.83 8.58
N THR A 201 -3.57 -14.77 9.00
CA THR A 201 -3.35 -14.47 10.42
C THR A 201 -4.66 -14.22 11.15
N LEU A 202 -5.57 -13.45 10.54
CA LEU A 202 -6.88 -13.15 11.14
C LEU A 202 -7.81 -14.35 11.12
N VAL A 203 -7.74 -15.22 10.11
CA VAL A 203 -8.47 -16.48 10.08
C VAL A 203 -8.07 -17.36 11.27
N LYS A 204 -6.76 -17.51 11.51
CA LYS A 204 -6.24 -18.24 12.67
C LYS A 204 -6.66 -17.57 13.99
N TYR A 205 -6.58 -16.24 14.08
CA TYR A 205 -6.89 -15.49 15.30
C TYR A 205 -8.36 -15.56 15.71
N LEU A 206 -9.27 -15.67 14.73
CA LEU A 206 -10.73 -15.81 14.92
C LEU A 206 -11.22 -17.26 14.81
N ASP A 207 -10.29 -18.24 14.93
CA ASP A 207 -10.57 -19.67 14.95
C ASP A 207 -11.42 -20.14 13.73
N GLY A 208 -11.23 -19.49 12.57
CA GLY A 208 -11.94 -19.81 11.32
C GLY A 208 -13.42 -19.42 11.31
N ASN A 209 -13.90 -18.58 12.22
CA ASN A 209 -15.30 -18.17 12.26
C ASN A 209 -15.65 -17.28 11.05
N ILE A 210 -16.24 -17.90 10.03
CA ILE A 210 -16.56 -17.27 8.73
C ILE A 210 -17.44 -16.02 8.88
N LYS A 211 -18.43 -16.04 9.78
CA LYS A 211 -19.33 -14.89 9.98
C LYS A 211 -18.58 -13.69 10.55
N GLN A 212 -17.73 -13.93 11.56
CA GLN A 212 -16.93 -12.87 12.16
C GLN A 212 -15.87 -12.35 11.17
N LEU A 213 -15.23 -13.23 10.40
CA LEU A 213 -14.26 -12.86 9.39
C LEU A 213 -14.87 -11.96 8.31
N LYS A 214 -16.04 -12.32 7.77
CA LYS A 214 -16.76 -11.48 6.79
C LYS A 214 -17.07 -10.09 7.34
N LEU A 215 -17.51 -10.00 8.58
CA LEU A 215 -17.80 -8.73 9.25
C LEU A 215 -16.50 -7.91 9.45
N VAL A 216 -15.42 -8.56 9.89
CA VAL A 216 -14.11 -7.93 10.10
C VAL A 216 -13.58 -7.35 8.80
N PHE A 217 -13.63 -8.11 7.70
CA PHE A 217 -13.14 -7.61 6.41
C PHE A 217 -14.04 -6.53 5.82
N LEU A 218 -15.36 -6.58 6.04
CA LEU A 218 -16.26 -5.52 5.62
C LEU A 218 -15.94 -4.20 6.35
N ILE A 219 -16.02 -4.21 7.69
CA ILE A 219 -15.81 -2.99 8.48
C ILE A 219 -14.36 -2.53 8.40
N GLY A 220 -13.40 -3.47 8.47
CA GLY A 220 -11.97 -3.16 8.40
C GLY A 220 -11.52 -2.57 7.07
N SER A 221 -12.16 -2.93 5.95
CA SER A 221 -11.83 -2.38 4.64
C SER A 221 -12.63 -1.14 4.25
N ILE A 222 -13.87 -1.00 4.73
CA ILE A 222 -14.67 0.21 4.48
C ILE A 222 -14.12 1.42 5.25
N THR A 223 -13.51 1.19 6.41
CA THR A 223 -12.87 2.27 7.20
C THR A 223 -11.79 3.01 6.41
N PRO A 224 -10.78 2.35 5.81
CA PRO A 224 -9.82 3.04 4.95
C PRO A 224 -10.46 3.62 3.67
N LEU A 225 -11.48 2.99 3.08
CA LEU A 225 -12.20 3.58 1.95
C LEU A 225 -12.78 4.95 2.32
N LEU A 226 -13.50 5.03 3.43
CA LEU A 226 -14.09 6.29 3.90
C LEU A 226 -13.01 7.33 4.20
N LEU A 227 -11.92 6.91 4.85
CA LEU A 227 -10.79 7.80 5.13
C LEU A 227 -10.14 8.31 3.84
N TYR A 228 -9.95 7.46 2.84
CA TYR A 228 -9.40 7.84 1.54
C TYR A 228 -10.31 8.80 0.77
N LEU A 229 -11.62 8.59 0.81
CA LEU A 229 -12.59 9.52 0.22
C LEU A 229 -12.53 10.90 0.88
N VAL A 230 -12.50 10.94 2.22
CA VAL A 230 -12.39 12.22 2.95
C VAL A 230 -11.02 12.86 2.72
N TRP A 231 -9.96 12.08 2.60
CA TRP A 231 -8.62 12.55 2.27
C TRP A 231 -8.56 13.20 0.89
N GLU A 232 -9.04 12.52 -0.13
CA GLU A 232 -9.10 13.03 -1.50
C GLU A 232 -9.99 14.28 -1.61
N LEU A 233 -11.16 14.26 -0.97
CA LEU A 233 -12.03 15.40 -0.87
C LEU A 233 -11.32 16.60 -0.25
N THR A 234 -10.55 16.36 0.81
CA THR A 234 -9.80 17.41 1.51
C THR A 234 -8.71 18.00 0.61
N PHE A 235 -7.93 17.17 -0.08
CA PHE A 235 -6.81 17.65 -0.90
C PHE A 235 -7.30 18.30 -2.19
N LEU A 236 -8.13 17.61 -2.95
CA LEU A 236 -8.64 18.11 -4.23
C LEU A 236 -9.62 19.28 -4.06
N GLY A 237 -10.28 19.39 -2.90
CA GLY A 237 -11.14 20.53 -2.60
C GLY A 237 -10.40 21.77 -2.12
N ASN A 238 -9.12 21.65 -1.73
CA ASN A 238 -8.29 22.79 -1.32
C ASN A 238 -7.32 23.28 -2.39
N LEU A 239 -7.14 22.52 -3.46
CA LEU A 239 -6.14 22.77 -4.49
C LEU A 239 -6.79 22.81 -5.87
N ASP A 240 -6.66 23.93 -6.57
CA ASP A 240 -6.96 23.94 -8.00
C ASP A 240 -6.11 22.93 -8.76
N SER A 241 -6.73 22.12 -9.59
CA SER A 241 -6.09 21.00 -10.30
C SER A 241 -4.91 21.46 -11.17
N ASN A 242 -5.03 22.59 -11.86
CA ASN A 242 -3.98 23.10 -12.73
C ASN A 242 -2.77 23.54 -11.90
N THR A 243 -3.02 24.30 -10.83
CA THR A 243 -1.97 24.74 -9.89
C THR A 243 -1.27 23.55 -9.24
N PHE A 244 -2.03 22.56 -8.80
CA PHE A 244 -1.46 21.37 -8.16
C PHE A 244 -0.61 20.56 -9.14
N THR A 245 -1.11 20.34 -10.35
CA THR A 245 -0.38 19.62 -11.39
C THR A 245 0.91 20.35 -11.78
N ALA A 246 0.90 21.68 -11.89
CA ALA A 246 2.10 22.47 -12.15
C ALA A 246 3.15 22.29 -11.04
N ILE A 247 2.76 22.36 -9.77
CA ILE A 247 3.66 22.14 -8.64
C ILE A 247 4.29 20.73 -8.68
N LEU A 248 3.51 19.70 -9.05
CA LEU A 248 3.99 18.32 -9.16
C LEU A 248 4.91 18.09 -10.38
N GLN A 249 4.81 18.93 -11.42
CA GLN A 249 5.71 18.86 -12.58
C GLN A 249 7.07 19.55 -12.32
N GLU A 250 7.07 20.63 -11.54
CA GLU A 250 8.27 21.39 -11.22
C GLU A 250 9.11 20.76 -10.10
N ASN A 251 8.53 19.87 -9.30
CA ASN A 251 9.16 19.31 -8.12
C ASN A 251 9.07 17.79 -8.14
N SER A 252 9.92 17.12 -7.35
CA SER A 252 9.74 15.71 -7.08
C SER A 252 8.37 15.45 -6.42
N LYS A 253 7.81 14.28 -6.66
CA LYS A 253 6.39 13.99 -6.34
C LYS A 253 6.03 14.24 -4.86
N MET A 254 6.87 13.79 -3.93
CA MET A 254 6.61 13.98 -2.50
C MET A 254 6.91 15.41 -2.04
N GLU A 255 7.96 16.03 -2.55
CA GLU A 255 8.27 17.44 -2.29
C GLU A 255 7.17 18.35 -2.85
N GLY A 256 6.69 18.07 -4.07
CA GLY A 256 5.58 18.80 -4.68
C GLY A 256 4.32 18.73 -3.83
N LEU A 257 3.97 17.56 -3.28
CA LEU A 257 2.85 17.41 -2.35
C LEU A 257 3.05 18.26 -1.09
N LEU A 258 4.25 18.23 -0.49
CA LEU A 258 4.57 19.07 0.68
C LEU A 258 4.48 20.56 0.37
N LYS A 259 4.96 21.00 -0.81
CA LYS A 259 4.88 22.39 -1.25
C LYS A 259 3.43 22.83 -1.48
N ALA A 260 2.65 22.01 -2.19
CA ALA A 260 1.24 22.28 -2.45
C ALA A 260 0.45 22.51 -1.15
N VAL A 261 0.62 21.62 -0.17
CA VAL A 261 -0.05 21.76 1.14
C VAL A 261 0.36 23.03 1.88
N LYS A 262 1.63 23.44 1.79
CA LYS A 262 2.12 24.69 2.42
C LYS A 262 1.60 25.95 1.74
N GLN A 263 1.42 25.92 0.42
CA GLN A 263 0.96 27.09 -0.35
C GLN A 263 -0.52 27.39 -0.15
N VAL A 264 -1.36 26.36 0.02
CA VAL A 264 -2.82 26.51 0.10
C VAL A 264 -3.27 27.52 1.13
N HIS A 265 -2.60 27.64 2.26
CA HIS A 265 -3.07 28.49 3.35
C HIS A 265 -1.97 29.27 4.07
N ASN A 266 -0.76 29.28 3.55
CA ASN A 266 0.42 29.96 4.14
C ASN A 266 0.55 29.73 5.68
N SER A 267 0.07 28.58 6.16
CA SER A 267 0.01 28.25 7.56
C SER A 267 1.17 27.32 7.94
N LYS A 268 2.06 27.80 8.79
CA LYS A 268 3.16 27.00 9.35
C LYS A 268 2.65 25.74 10.04
N MET A 269 1.49 25.82 10.73
CA MET A 269 0.90 24.71 11.47
C MET A 269 0.48 23.57 10.53
N ILE A 270 -0.17 23.89 9.39
CA ILE A 270 -0.56 22.89 8.39
C ILE A 270 0.68 22.20 7.82
N GLY A 271 1.69 22.98 7.41
CA GLY A 271 2.92 22.43 6.86
C GLY A 271 3.69 21.52 7.83
N ILE A 272 3.79 21.90 9.10
CA ILE A 272 4.44 21.07 10.13
C ILE A 272 3.63 19.81 10.39
N SER A 273 2.32 19.93 10.60
CA SER A 273 1.45 18.79 10.90
C SER A 273 1.43 17.78 9.74
N PHE A 274 1.37 18.27 8.49
CA PHE A 274 1.42 17.39 7.33
C PHE A 274 2.78 16.70 7.19
N THR A 275 3.89 17.41 7.39
CA THR A 275 5.24 16.83 7.34
C THR A 275 5.41 15.73 8.41
N LEU A 276 4.94 15.96 9.64
CA LEU A 276 5.01 14.97 10.72
C LEU A 276 4.11 13.77 10.44
N PHE A 277 2.90 14.00 9.92
CA PHE A 277 2.00 12.93 9.48
C PHE A 277 2.65 12.09 8.38
N ALA A 278 3.14 12.71 7.31
CA ALA A 278 3.73 12.03 6.17
C ALA A 278 5.00 11.24 6.56
N SER A 279 5.88 11.84 7.36
CA SER A 279 7.07 11.16 7.90
C SER A 279 6.69 9.94 8.72
N ALA A 280 5.72 10.08 9.63
CA ALA A 280 5.25 8.98 10.48
C ALA A 280 4.53 7.88 9.67
N ALA A 281 3.76 8.24 8.64
CA ALA A 281 3.08 7.29 7.77
C ALA A 281 4.07 6.43 6.97
N LEU A 282 5.09 7.05 6.38
CA LEU A 282 6.14 6.34 5.65
C LEU A 282 6.98 5.47 6.59
N LEU A 283 7.36 5.99 7.74
CA LEU A 283 8.23 5.29 8.69
C LEU A 283 7.56 4.05 9.29
N THR A 284 6.28 4.14 9.68
CA THR A 284 5.52 2.98 10.19
C THR A 284 5.34 1.90 9.13
N SER A 285 5.08 2.30 7.87
CA SER A 285 4.97 1.39 6.73
C SER A 285 6.31 0.74 6.39
N PHE A 286 7.39 1.52 6.40
CA PHE A 286 8.75 1.04 6.18
C PHE A 286 9.15 -0.04 7.19
N TRP A 287 9.00 0.23 8.49
CA TRP A 287 9.34 -0.76 9.52
C TRP A 287 8.50 -2.03 9.43
N GLY A 288 7.20 -1.88 9.19
CA GLY A 288 6.30 -3.02 9.09
C GLY A 288 6.67 -3.95 7.94
N VAL A 289 6.87 -3.40 6.74
CA VAL A 289 7.18 -4.21 5.55
C VAL A 289 8.63 -4.68 5.53
N ALA A 290 9.60 -3.84 5.92
CA ALA A 290 11.00 -4.24 5.94
C ALA A 290 11.27 -5.34 6.97
N MET A 291 10.58 -5.33 8.13
CA MET A 291 10.64 -6.42 9.10
C MET A 291 10.04 -7.70 8.53
N ALA A 292 8.86 -7.62 7.92
CA ALA A 292 8.23 -8.77 7.28
C ALA A 292 9.09 -9.35 6.14
N LEU A 293 9.73 -8.50 5.33
CA LEU A 293 10.65 -8.91 4.27
C LEU A 293 11.89 -9.63 4.84
N LYS A 294 12.49 -9.07 5.89
CA LYS A 294 13.63 -9.70 6.57
C LYS A 294 13.26 -11.10 7.09
N ASP A 295 12.14 -11.21 7.81
CA ASP A 295 11.68 -12.48 8.36
C ASP A 295 11.36 -13.47 7.24
N TYR A 296 10.78 -13.01 6.14
CA TYR A 296 10.48 -13.82 4.97
C TYR A 296 11.75 -14.33 4.27
N ILE A 297 12.78 -13.49 4.13
CA ILE A 297 14.09 -13.89 3.58
C ILE A 297 14.73 -14.94 4.47
N GLN A 298 14.69 -14.76 5.79
CA GLN A 298 15.22 -15.75 6.73
C GLN A 298 14.46 -17.08 6.67
N ASP A 299 13.15 -17.04 6.46
CA ASP A 299 12.32 -18.24 6.32
C ASP A 299 12.65 -19.01 5.03
N LEU A 300 12.80 -18.33 3.91
CA LEU A 300 13.24 -18.90 2.64
C LEU A 300 14.67 -19.49 2.74
N GLY A 301 15.50 -18.89 3.56
CA GLY A 301 16.90 -19.26 3.76
C GLY A 301 17.18 -20.26 4.89
N LYS A 302 16.15 -20.86 5.50
CA LYS A 302 16.30 -21.75 6.69
C LYS A 302 17.39 -22.81 6.55
N ASN A 303 17.55 -23.36 5.36
CA ASN A 303 18.52 -24.41 5.05
C ASN A 303 19.87 -23.87 4.55
N LYS A 304 20.06 -22.54 4.48
CA LYS A 304 21.27 -21.89 3.99
C LYS A 304 21.90 -21.06 5.11
N PRO A 305 23.03 -21.47 5.71
CA PRO A 305 23.62 -20.81 6.87
C PRO A 305 23.96 -19.33 6.63
N LEU A 306 24.32 -18.95 5.39
CA LEU A 306 24.60 -17.58 5.00
C LEU A 306 23.36 -16.66 5.11
N ILE A 307 22.17 -17.14 4.77
CA ILE A 307 20.93 -16.35 4.80
C ILE A 307 20.31 -16.33 6.20
N LYS A 308 20.58 -17.34 6.99
CA LYS A 308 20.12 -17.43 8.39
C LYS A 308 20.78 -16.38 9.28
N ASN A 309 21.96 -15.85 8.90
CA ASN A 309 22.62 -14.78 9.65
C ASN A 309 21.83 -13.48 9.56
N ASN A 310 21.62 -12.84 10.71
CA ASN A 310 20.88 -11.58 10.82
C ASN A 310 21.44 -10.47 9.91
N MET A 311 22.77 -10.35 9.82
CA MET A 311 23.44 -9.37 8.98
C MET A 311 23.17 -9.59 7.49
N SER A 312 23.30 -10.83 7.03
CA SER A 312 23.02 -11.18 5.62
C SER A 312 21.56 -10.94 5.26
N ALA A 313 20.63 -11.28 6.16
CA ALA A 313 19.20 -11.00 5.97
C ALA A 313 18.94 -9.49 5.90
N MET A 314 19.59 -8.67 6.74
CA MET A 314 19.50 -7.21 6.70
C MET A 314 20.01 -6.65 5.38
N LEU A 315 21.17 -7.09 4.92
CA LEU A 315 21.74 -6.66 3.64
C LEU A 315 20.83 -7.02 2.47
N LEU A 316 20.30 -8.24 2.43
CA LEU A 316 19.34 -8.66 1.40
C LEU A 316 18.02 -7.90 1.49
N THR A 317 17.60 -7.49 2.68
CA THR A 317 16.39 -6.68 2.86
C THR A 317 16.54 -5.28 2.31
N PHE A 318 17.70 -4.63 2.52
CA PHE A 318 17.84 -3.21 2.25
C PHE A 318 18.62 -2.86 0.97
N ILE A 319 19.59 -3.68 0.55
CA ILE A 319 20.41 -3.36 -0.64
C ILE A 319 19.56 -3.26 -1.90
N PRO A 320 18.70 -4.25 -2.28
CA PRO A 320 17.92 -4.15 -3.51
C PRO A 320 16.97 -2.93 -3.55
N PRO A 321 16.19 -2.62 -2.49
CA PRO A 321 15.35 -1.45 -2.47
C PRO A 321 16.14 -0.12 -2.47
N LEU A 322 17.28 -0.08 -1.80
CA LEU A 322 18.15 1.10 -1.80
C LEU A 322 18.75 1.34 -3.18
N VAL A 323 19.18 0.29 -3.89
CA VAL A 323 19.65 0.39 -5.27
C VAL A 323 18.53 0.98 -6.16
N PHE A 324 17.29 0.47 -6.02
CA PHE A 324 16.16 1.07 -6.74
C PHE A 324 16.01 2.56 -6.40
N ALA A 325 16.04 2.95 -5.13
CA ALA A 325 15.89 4.34 -4.70
C ALA A 325 17.01 5.26 -5.20
N ILE A 326 18.21 4.73 -5.39
CA ILE A 326 19.35 5.47 -5.97
C ILE A 326 19.13 5.71 -7.47
N PHE A 327 18.67 4.70 -8.23
CA PHE A 327 18.43 4.87 -9.67
C PHE A 327 17.13 5.62 -9.99
N TYR A 328 16.14 5.57 -9.09
CA TYR A 328 14.84 6.21 -9.24
C TYR A 328 14.51 7.06 -8.01
N PRO A 329 15.15 8.23 -7.82
CA PRO A 329 14.93 9.08 -6.63
C PRO A 329 13.47 9.51 -6.45
N ASP A 330 12.77 9.79 -7.55
CA ASP A 330 11.33 10.17 -7.58
C ASP A 330 10.40 8.95 -7.65
N GLY A 331 10.93 7.75 -7.40
CA GLY A 331 10.28 6.47 -7.63
C GLY A 331 9.20 6.07 -6.61
N PHE A 332 8.79 6.94 -5.69
CA PHE A 332 7.79 6.61 -4.67
C PHE A 332 6.49 6.06 -5.26
N VAL A 333 5.87 6.82 -6.16
CA VAL A 333 4.59 6.44 -6.79
C VAL A 333 4.80 5.29 -7.79
N ILE A 334 5.91 5.31 -8.52
CA ILE A 334 6.29 4.27 -9.50
C ILE A 334 6.45 2.91 -8.80
N ALA A 335 7.14 2.86 -7.67
CA ALA A 335 7.33 1.62 -6.91
C ALA A 335 6.00 1.08 -6.34
N LEU A 336 5.09 1.96 -5.90
CA LEU A 336 3.73 1.56 -5.52
C LEU A 336 2.95 1.00 -6.72
N GLY A 337 3.13 1.58 -7.90
CA GLY A 337 2.59 1.04 -9.15
C GLY A 337 3.12 -0.37 -9.44
N TYR A 338 4.43 -0.58 -9.36
CA TYR A 338 5.04 -1.90 -9.57
C TYR A 338 4.58 -2.94 -8.54
N ALA A 339 4.31 -2.54 -7.30
CA ALA A 339 3.75 -3.41 -6.28
C ALA A 339 2.36 -3.97 -6.64
N SER A 340 1.63 -3.33 -7.56
CA SER A 340 0.32 -3.80 -8.01
C SER A 340 0.40 -5.14 -8.74
N ILE A 341 1.46 -5.39 -9.53
CA ILE A 341 1.63 -6.62 -10.30
C ILE A 341 1.62 -7.87 -9.40
N PRO A 342 2.55 -8.01 -8.43
CA PRO A 342 2.54 -9.15 -7.52
C PRO A 342 1.29 -9.17 -6.63
N LEU A 343 0.74 -8.00 -6.27
CA LEU A 343 -0.48 -7.95 -5.49
C LEU A 343 -1.70 -8.48 -6.26
N VAL A 344 -1.81 -8.26 -7.58
CA VAL A 344 -2.84 -8.87 -8.44
C VAL A 344 -2.77 -10.40 -8.35
N VAL A 345 -1.57 -10.96 -8.43
CA VAL A 345 -1.39 -12.42 -8.30
C VAL A 345 -1.89 -12.89 -6.93
N LEU A 346 -1.43 -12.25 -5.85
CA LEU A 346 -1.75 -12.66 -4.48
C LEU A 346 -3.21 -12.42 -4.11
N ALA A 347 -3.75 -11.24 -4.44
CA ALA A 347 -5.04 -10.81 -3.93
C ALA A 347 -6.23 -11.12 -4.87
N LEU A 348 -6.01 -11.20 -6.19
CA LEU A 348 -7.08 -11.51 -7.13
C LEU A 348 -6.97 -12.94 -7.66
N ILE A 349 -5.85 -13.30 -8.28
CA ILE A 349 -5.73 -14.57 -9.01
C ILE A 349 -5.72 -15.78 -8.07
N MET A 350 -4.87 -15.76 -7.04
CA MET A 350 -4.73 -16.92 -6.13
C MET A 350 -6.04 -17.28 -5.40
N PRO A 351 -6.81 -16.35 -4.82
CA PRO A 351 -8.08 -16.69 -4.16
C PRO A 351 -9.10 -17.31 -5.11
N MET A 352 -9.22 -16.76 -6.34
CA MET A 352 -10.13 -17.31 -7.36
C MET A 352 -9.76 -18.75 -7.69
N LEU A 353 -8.50 -19.02 -8.02
CA LEU A 353 -8.02 -20.34 -8.43
C LEU A 353 -8.14 -21.36 -7.27
N MET A 354 -7.76 -20.96 -6.06
CA MET A 354 -7.86 -21.83 -4.88
C MET A 354 -9.33 -22.18 -4.58
N LEU A 355 -10.24 -21.20 -4.61
CA LEU A 355 -11.65 -21.46 -4.33
C LEU A 355 -12.30 -22.33 -5.41
N GLN A 356 -11.99 -22.11 -6.69
CA GLN A 356 -12.46 -22.96 -7.79
C GLN A 356 -12.07 -24.43 -7.58
N LYS A 357 -10.80 -24.67 -7.23
CA LYS A 357 -10.31 -26.03 -7.00
C LYS A 357 -10.87 -26.64 -5.71
N ALA A 358 -11.00 -25.86 -4.63
CA ALA A 358 -11.62 -26.33 -3.38
C ALA A 358 -13.08 -26.75 -3.60
N GLN A 359 -13.87 -25.94 -4.31
CA GLN A 359 -15.25 -26.25 -4.65
C GLN A 359 -15.36 -27.49 -5.55
N LYS A 360 -14.48 -27.59 -6.56
CA LYS A 360 -14.45 -28.77 -7.44
C LYS A 360 -14.14 -30.06 -6.66
N GLN A 361 -13.15 -30.03 -5.75
CA GLN A 361 -12.83 -31.19 -4.91
C GLN A 361 -13.96 -31.57 -3.95
N ALA A 362 -14.71 -30.56 -3.46
CA ALA A 362 -15.87 -30.78 -2.58
C ALA A 362 -17.18 -31.12 -3.34
N GLY A 363 -17.16 -31.22 -4.68
CA GLY A 363 -18.35 -31.48 -5.48
C GLY A 363 -19.39 -30.35 -5.50
N VAL A 364 -18.99 -29.13 -5.09
CA VAL A 364 -19.89 -27.97 -5.01
C VAL A 364 -19.91 -27.24 -6.34
N LYS A 365 -21.11 -27.05 -6.91
CA LYS A 365 -21.28 -26.24 -8.13
C LYS A 365 -21.12 -24.75 -7.83
N GLN A 366 -20.38 -24.06 -8.69
CA GLN A 366 -20.21 -22.60 -8.61
C GLN A 366 -21.53 -21.89 -8.96
N PRO A 367 -22.04 -20.99 -8.10
CA PRO A 367 -23.19 -20.15 -8.42
C PRO A 367 -22.91 -19.25 -9.64
N PHE A 368 -23.96 -18.92 -10.40
CA PHE A 368 -23.84 -18.06 -11.57
C PHE A 368 -23.22 -16.69 -11.25
N LEU A 369 -23.63 -16.05 -10.16
CA LEU A 369 -23.09 -14.77 -9.69
C LEU A 369 -21.59 -14.86 -9.38
N GLN A 370 -21.11 -15.98 -8.83
CA GLN A 370 -19.68 -16.18 -8.57
C GLN A 370 -18.89 -16.27 -9.88
N LYS A 371 -19.43 -16.93 -10.90
CA LYS A 371 -18.80 -17.00 -12.24
C LYS A 371 -18.68 -15.60 -12.86
N LEU A 372 -19.75 -14.80 -12.78
CA LEU A 372 -19.75 -13.42 -13.28
C LEU A 372 -18.73 -12.57 -12.55
N ALA A 373 -18.68 -12.68 -11.23
CA ALA A 373 -17.67 -11.98 -10.42
C ALA A 373 -16.24 -12.40 -10.78
N PHE A 374 -16.00 -13.66 -11.10
CA PHE A 374 -14.69 -14.13 -11.55
C PHE A 374 -14.30 -13.54 -12.90
N VAL A 375 -15.22 -13.42 -13.84
CA VAL A 375 -14.97 -12.74 -15.11
C VAL A 375 -14.58 -11.28 -14.87
N PHE A 376 -15.29 -10.58 -13.99
CA PHE A 376 -14.98 -9.21 -13.61
C PHE A 376 -13.60 -9.08 -12.96
N LEU A 377 -13.24 -9.97 -12.03
CA LEU A 377 -11.93 -9.97 -11.36
C LEU A 377 -10.78 -10.31 -12.34
N TRP A 378 -10.99 -11.21 -13.28
CA TRP A 378 -10.03 -11.47 -14.36
C TRP A 378 -9.86 -10.25 -15.24
N GLY A 379 -10.96 -9.53 -15.55
CA GLY A 379 -10.91 -8.25 -16.29
C GLY A 379 -10.06 -7.20 -15.58
N ILE A 380 -10.27 -7.00 -14.26
CA ILE A 380 -9.46 -6.08 -13.45
C ILE A 380 -7.99 -6.54 -13.41
N SER A 381 -7.73 -7.83 -13.23
CA SER A 381 -6.37 -8.36 -13.20
C SER A 381 -5.62 -8.07 -14.49
N LEU A 382 -6.26 -8.35 -15.63
CA LEU A 382 -5.71 -8.10 -16.96
C LEU A 382 -5.51 -6.59 -17.20
N LEU A 383 -6.47 -5.76 -16.81
CA LEU A 383 -6.39 -4.31 -16.92
C LEU A 383 -5.16 -3.77 -16.17
N ILE A 384 -4.95 -4.17 -14.90
CA ILE A 384 -3.80 -3.71 -14.12
C ILE A 384 -2.48 -4.16 -14.76
N PHE A 385 -2.39 -5.41 -15.26
CA PHE A 385 -1.18 -5.89 -15.94
C PHE A 385 -0.90 -5.10 -17.24
N ILE A 386 -1.94 -4.83 -18.03
CA ILE A 386 -1.80 -4.05 -19.28
C ILE A 386 -1.35 -2.62 -18.95
N LEU A 387 -2.04 -1.96 -18.03
CA LEU A 387 -1.73 -0.57 -17.64
C LEU A 387 -0.29 -0.46 -17.13
N GLN A 388 0.11 -1.35 -16.23
CA GLN A 388 1.47 -1.33 -15.71
C GLN A 388 2.51 -1.67 -16.78
N GLY A 389 2.20 -2.58 -17.70
CA GLY A 389 3.05 -2.88 -18.86
C GLY A 389 3.22 -1.68 -19.80
N LEU A 390 2.13 -0.93 -20.06
CA LEU A 390 2.17 0.27 -20.90
C LEU A 390 2.94 1.42 -20.23
N MET A 391 2.87 1.54 -18.90
CA MET A 391 3.69 2.50 -18.14
C MET A 391 5.17 2.15 -18.18
N VAL A 392 5.52 0.88 -18.02
CA VAL A 392 6.92 0.41 -18.11
C VAL A 392 7.47 0.60 -19.52
N ALA A 393 6.63 0.44 -20.55
CA ALA A 393 6.99 0.67 -21.95
C ALA A 393 6.95 2.16 -22.35
N GLU A 394 6.71 3.08 -21.41
CA GLU A 394 6.61 4.54 -21.62
C GLU A 394 5.55 4.95 -22.67
N VAL A 395 4.58 4.06 -22.96
CA VAL A 395 3.47 4.35 -23.88
C VAL A 395 2.44 5.28 -23.21
N ILE A 396 2.26 5.13 -21.91
CA ILE A 396 1.47 6.06 -21.08
C ILE A 396 2.36 6.61 -19.96
N PRO A 397 2.18 7.89 -19.57
CA PRO A 397 3.00 8.47 -18.53
C PRO A 397 2.81 7.72 -17.20
N ALA A 398 3.92 7.43 -16.55
CA ALA A 398 3.92 6.88 -15.21
C ALA A 398 3.92 8.03 -14.19
N TYR A 399 2.76 8.61 -13.92
CA TYR A 399 2.50 9.61 -12.87
C TYR A 399 3.24 10.97 -12.98
#